data_c8ff64a1dab03af96161b3d3972b49a7
#
_entry.id   c8ff64a1dab03af96161b3d3972b49a7
#
_cell.length_a   1.000
_cell.length_b   1.000
_cell.length_c   1.000
_cell.angle_alpha   90.00
_cell.angle_beta   90.00
_cell.angle_gamma   90.00
#
_symmetry.space_group_name_H-M   'P 1'
#
loop_
_entity.id
_entity.type
_entity.pdbx_description
1 polymer ?
#
loop_
_entity_poly.entity_id
_entity_poly.type
_entity_poly.pdbx_seq_one_letter_code
_entity_poly.pdbx_strand_id
1 'polypeptide(L)'
;MKPIRLMTYRSGSTLPSLPGTLLPHSNELFRVYEQTPGYAPVLIVASLEDRPVAKLLAVIRRSVRLFPPSFIHRCEVYGIGEYFDESLSSDEIFGQMLDHLTNEVLKDCFLIEFRNLPTALSGYRHFRHNDYFPINWIRVYNSLHNRPPEQRIDSKRLRQVNRSVKLGAYTQPAKTEEDLEAFLRMLQRNYSSKLRKHFPDRQLFRLLIQHRPKGELAKVFLVKYKDKVIGGSFCVFSGDRVYLGFSGGLRKSYAWLHPGTMAVWAAICYAHQQGYSHFEFADAGLPFQKLGFRRFLLSFGGKQVSTRRWFRFRWKWLNRLATLFYR
;
A
#
# COMPACT_ATOMS: atom_id res chain seq x y z
N MET A 1 -12.97 20.94 -26.99
CA MET A 1 -11.89 20.04 -26.50
C MET A 1 -11.95 18.74 -27.28
N LYS A 2 -10.82 18.22 -27.76
CA LYS A 2 -10.78 16.91 -28.38
C LYS A 2 -11.15 15.84 -27.33
N PRO A 3 -11.89 14.78 -27.70
CA PRO A 3 -12.33 13.78 -26.75
C PRO A 3 -11.16 12.95 -26.23
N ILE A 4 -11.15 12.70 -24.93
CA ILE A 4 -10.20 11.77 -24.30
C ILE A 4 -10.69 10.34 -24.59
N ARG A 5 -9.81 9.52 -25.15
CA ARG A 5 -10.07 8.11 -25.39
C ARG A 5 -9.61 7.30 -24.17
N LEU A 6 -10.48 6.44 -23.66
CA LEU A 6 -10.17 5.53 -22.55
C LEU A 6 -9.98 4.11 -23.07
N MET A 7 -8.90 3.46 -22.65
CA MET A 7 -8.58 2.08 -23.02
C MET A 7 -8.34 1.25 -21.75
N THR A 8 -8.84 0.01 -21.75
CA THR A 8 -8.69 -0.94 -20.64
C THR A 8 -7.71 -2.04 -21.05
N TYR A 9 -6.71 -2.28 -20.22
CA TYR A 9 -5.75 -3.37 -20.38
C TYR A 9 -5.91 -4.36 -19.23
N ARG A 10 -5.99 -5.64 -19.55
CA ARG A 10 -6.13 -6.76 -18.61
C ARG A 10 -5.04 -7.82 -18.77
N SER A 11 -4.17 -7.67 -19.76
CA SER A 11 -3.03 -8.55 -20.01
C SER A 11 -1.74 -7.75 -20.24
N GLY A 12 -0.65 -8.22 -19.66
CA GLY A 12 0.68 -7.64 -19.82
C GLY A 12 1.23 -7.72 -21.25
N SER A 13 0.73 -8.65 -22.08
CA SER A 13 1.12 -8.78 -23.49
C SER A 13 0.62 -7.62 -24.35
N THR A 14 -0.46 -6.95 -23.96
CA THR A 14 -1.05 -5.81 -24.69
C THR A 14 -0.68 -4.46 -24.12
N LEU A 15 0.09 -4.42 -23.02
CA LEU A 15 0.46 -3.16 -22.36
C LEU A 15 1.39 -2.33 -23.23
N PRO A 16 1.03 -1.06 -23.52
CA PRO A 16 1.97 -0.13 -24.18
C PRO A 16 3.07 0.29 -23.21
N SER A 17 4.15 0.86 -23.76
CA SER A 17 5.13 1.57 -22.95
C SER A 17 4.50 2.87 -22.47
N LEU A 18 4.33 3.02 -21.15
CA LEU A 18 3.70 4.18 -20.54
C LEU A 18 4.70 4.96 -19.71
N PRO A 19 4.65 6.30 -19.73
CA PRO A 19 5.47 7.13 -18.85
C PRO A 19 5.05 6.97 -17.39
N GLY A 20 5.80 7.65 -16.49
CA GLY A 20 5.52 7.77 -15.07
C GLY A 20 6.41 6.91 -14.18
N THR A 21 6.43 7.29 -12.90
CA THR A 21 7.33 6.75 -11.87
C THR A 21 6.60 6.23 -10.65
N LEU A 22 5.28 6.49 -10.56
CA LEU A 22 4.49 6.06 -9.40
C LEU A 22 4.20 4.56 -9.47
N LEU A 23 4.81 3.81 -8.55
CA LEU A 23 4.64 2.36 -8.50
C LEU A 23 3.18 1.90 -8.48
N PRO A 24 2.24 2.52 -7.72
CA PRO A 24 0.84 2.08 -7.70
C PRO A 24 0.16 2.02 -9.07
N HIS A 25 0.68 2.74 -10.07
CA HIS A 25 0.13 2.80 -11.42
C HIS A 25 1.12 2.35 -12.50
N SER A 26 2.21 1.69 -12.11
CA SER A 26 3.28 1.28 -13.03
C SER A 26 2.94 -0.01 -13.80
N ASN A 27 3.55 -0.15 -14.98
CA ASN A 27 3.52 -1.39 -15.75
C ASN A 27 4.22 -2.54 -14.99
N GLU A 28 5.23 -2.22 -14.18
CA GLU A 28 5.93 -3.17 -13.33
C GLU A 28 4.99 -3.80 -12.29
N LEU A 29 4.21 -2.97 -11.59
CA LEU A 29 3.23 -3.48 -10.61
C LEU A 29 2.08 -4.24 -11.29
N PHE A 30 1.65 -3.80 -12.47
CA PHE A 30 0.67 -4.56 -13.25
C PHE A 30 1.16 -5.99 -13.49
N ARG A 31 2.40 -6.18 -13.99
CA ARG A 31 2.99 -7.50 -14.24
C ARG A 31 3.16 -8.33 -12.97
N VAL A 32 3.51 -7.67 -11.85
CA VAL A 32 3.57 -8.33 -10.53
C VAL A 32 2.19 -8.88 -10.15
N TYR A 33 1.13 -8.11 -10.32
CA TYR A 33 -0.22 -8.57 -10.05
C TYR A 33 -0.65 -9.71 -11.00
N GLU A 34 -0.38 -9.58 -12.28
CA GLU A 34 -0.71 -10.62 -13.28
C GLU A 34 -0.07 -11.96 -12.96
N GLN A 35 1.17 -11.96 -12.47
CA GLN A 35 1.93 -13.15 -12.07
C GLN A 35 1.61 -13.66 -10.66
N THR A 36 0.78 -12.95 -9.90
CA THR A 36 0.42 -13.32 -8.53
C THR A 36 -0.90 -14.09 -8.50
N PRO A 37 -0.95 -15.32 -7.95
CA PRO A 37 -2.19 -16.08 -7.83
C PRO A 37 -3.30 -15.31 -7.10
N GLY A 38 -4.49 -15.29 -7.68
CA GLY A 38 -5.65 -14.61 -7.10
C GLY A 38 -5.70 -13.09 -7.29
N TYR A 39 -4.79 -12.53 -8.10
CA TYR A 39 -4.78 -11.12 -8.47
C TYR A 39 -5.07 -10.98 -9.98
N ALA A 40 -5.96 -10.06 -10.34
CA ALA A 40 -6.25 -9.73 -11.73
C ALA A 40 -6.14 -8.21 -11.90
N PRO A 41 -5.06 -7.70 -12.52
CA PRO A 41 -4.89 -6.27 -12.75
C PRO A 41 -5.84 -5.75 -13.82
N VAL A 42 -6.22 -4.48 -13.68
CA VAL A 42 -6.98 -3.71 -14.66
C VAL A 42 -6.36 -2.33 -14.75
N LEU A 43 -5.77 -2.00 -15.88
CA LEU A 43 -5.18 -0.68 -16.13
C LEU A 43 -6.05 0.11 -17.09
N ILE A 44 -6.50 1.28 -16.66
CA ILE A 44 -7.16 2.26 -17.51
C ILE A 44 -6.11 3.27 -17.97
N VAL A 45 -6.06 3.51 -19.26
CA VAL A 45 -5.20 4.53 -19.87
C VAL A 45 -6.09 5.57 -20.55
N ALA A 46 -5.89 6.82 -20.21
CA ALA A 46 -6.49 7.97 -20.89
C ALA A 46 -5.50 8.51 -21.90
N SER A 47 -5.95 8.68 -23.15
CA SER A 47 -5.14 9.20 -24.26
C SER A 47 -5.86 10.35 -24.97
N LEU A 48 -5.06 11.33 -25.37
CA LEU A 48 -5.46 12.42 -26.25
C LEU A 48 -4.65 12.28 -27.55
N GLU A 49 -5.32 12.14 -28.69
CA GLU A 49 -4.66 11.94 -29.99
C GLU A 49 -3.60 10.80 -29.96
N ASP A 50 -3.98 9.66 -29.40
CA ASP A 50 -3.11 8.47 -29.20
C ASP A 50 -1.91 8.66 -28.25
N ARG A 51 -1.71 9.86 -27.71
CA ARG A 51 -0.71 10.13 -26.68
C ARG A 51 -1.30 9.85 -25.29
N PRO A 52 -0.70 8.99 -24.49
CA PRO A 52 -1.14 8.76 -23.10
C PRO A 52 -1.01 10.02 -22.25
N VAL A 53 -2.08 10.44 -21.60
CA VAL A 53 -2.12 11.62 -20.71
C VAL A 53 -2.32 11.26 -19.24
N ALA A 54 -2.89 10.08 -18.96
CA ALA A 54 -3.00 9.56 -17.60
C ALA A 54 -3.20 8.05 -17.58
N LYS A 55 -2.94 7.45 -16.42
CA LYS A 55 -3.20 6.02 -16.17
C LYS A 55 -3.70 5.78 -14.75
N LEU A 56 -4.50 4.73 -14.57
CA LEU A 56 -5.07 4.31 -13.30
C LEU A 56 -5.05 2.78 -13.22
N LEU A 57 -4.25 2.22 -12.31
CA LEU A 57 -4.17 0.78 -12.07
C LEU A 57 -5.09 0.37 -10.91
N ALA A 58 -5.91 -0.61 -11.16
CA ALA A 58 -6.71 -1.32 -10.18
C ALA A 58 -6.30 -2.80 -10.14
N VAL A 59 -6.59 -3.47 -9.04
CA VAL A 59 -6.39 -4.91 -8.91
C VAL A 59 -7.63 -5.58 -8.32
N ILE A 60 -8.16 -6.58 -9.00
CA ILE A 60 -9.24 -7.44 -8.49
C ILE A 60 -8.59 -8.59 -7.74
N ARG A 61 -8.85 -8.65 -6.42
CA ARG A 61 -8.38 -9.73 -5.56
C ARG A 61 -9.46 -10.79 -5.43
N ARG A 62 -9.13 -12.00 -5.83
CA ARG A 62 -9.98 -13.18 -5.67
C ARG A 62 -9.64 -13.87 -4.35
N SER A 63 -10.62 -14.00 -3.46
CA SER A 63 -10.42 -14.76 -2.23
C SER A 63 -10.53 -16.25 -2.52
N VAL A 64 -9.41 -16.94 -2.63
CA VAL A 64 -9.33 -18.39 -2.95
C VAL A 64 -9.83 -19.27 -1.81
N ARG A 65 -10.10 -18.73 -0.62
CA ARG A 65 -10.30 -19.51 0.63
C ARG A 65 -11.68 -19.40 1.26
N LEU A 66 -12.66 -18.75 0.61
CA LEU A 66 -14.03 -18.68 1.13
C LEU A 66 -14.94 -19.62 0.34
N PHE A 67 -15.53 -20.58 1.04
CA PHE A 67 -16.61 -21.38 0.47
C PHE A 67 -17.96 -20.72 0.86
N PRO A 68 -18.86 -20.51 -0.10
CA PRO A 68 -18.73 -20.81 -1.53
C PRO A 68 -17.72 -19.91 -2.20
N PRO A 69 -16.96 -20.46 -3.18
CA PRO A 69 -15.85 -19.75 -3.80
C PRO A 69 -16.35 -18.47 -4.45
N SER A 70 -15.65 -17.38 -4.16
CA SER A 70 -15.58 -16.21 -5.02
C SER A 70 -16.76 -15.24 -5.12
N PHE A 71 -17.77 -15.26 -4.28
CA PHE A 71 -18.77 -14.18 -4.31
C PHE A 71 -18.24 -12.83 -3.83
N ILE A 72 -17.06 -12.79 -3.19
CA ILE A 72 -16.47 -11.55 -2.68
C ILE A 72 -15.14 -11.29 -3.37
N HIS A 73 -15.18 -10.98 -4.65
CA HIS A 73 -14.06 -10.33 -5.31
C HIS A 73 -14.05 -8.86 -4.91
N ARG A 74 -12.87 -8.35 -4.59
CA ARG A 74 -12.66 -6.96 -4.21
C ARG A 74 -11.70 -6.31 -5.18
N CYS A 75 -12.09 -5.16 -5.72
CA CYS A 75 -11.22 -4.31 -6.50
C CYS A 75 -10.57 -3.28 -5.58
N GLU A 76 -9.24 -3.19 -5.58
CA GLU A 76 -8.48 -2.23 -4.81
C GLU A 76 -7.73 -1.28 -5.75
N VAL A 77 -7.81 0.03 -5.45
CA VAL A 77 -7.13 1.09 -6.20
C VAL A 77 -6.35 1.95 -5.21
N TYR A 78 -5.09 2.23 -5.52
CA TYR A 78 -4.21 3.03 -4.67
C TYR A 78 -3.96 4.39 -5.31
N GLY A 79 -4.46 5.47 -4.70
CA GLY A 79 -4.38 6.83 -5.26
C GLY A 79 -5.50 7.14 -6.25
N ILE A 80 -5.28 8.16 -7.07
CA ILE A 80 -6.24 8.67 -8.07
C ILE A 80 -5.69 8.62 -9.49
N GLY A 81 -4.59 7.89 -9.72
CA GLY A 81 -3.93 7.80 -11.01
C GLY A 81 -2.61 8.57 -11.07
N GLU A 82 -1.96 8.49 -12.23
CA GLU A 82 -0.75 9.23 -12.58
C GLU A 82 -1.01 9.98 -13.86
N TYR A 83 -0.65 11.27 -13.89
CA TYR A 83 -0.97 12.21 -14.96
C TYR A 83 0.31 12.73 -15.59
N PHE A 84 0.33 12.92 -16.91
CA PHE A 84 1.53 13.24 -17.70
C PHE A 84 1.44 14.58 -18.40
N ASP A 85 0.26 15.21 -18.43
CA ASP A 85 0.02 16.48 -19.10
C ASP A 85 -0.59 17.47 -18.13
N GLU A 86 0.20 18.45 -17.70
CA GLU A 86 -0.21 19.49 -16.74
C GLU A 86 -1.17 20.52 -17.35
N SER A 87 -1.27 20.57 -18.68
CA SER A 87 -2.20 21.47 -19.39
C SER A 87 -3.65 21.01 -19.28
N LEU A 88 -3.88 19.76 -18.92
CA LEU A 88 -5.19 19.15 -18.79
C LEU A 88 -5.64 19.06 -17.32
N SER A 89 -6.94 19.21 -17.10
CA SER A 89 -7.51 19.06 -15.77
C SER A 89 -7.41 17.60 -15.28
N SER A 90 -6.49 17.33 -14.35
CA SER A 90 -6.34 16.00 -13.74
C SER A 90 -7.61 15.54 -13.02
N ASP A 91 -8.41 16.46 -12.48
CA ASP A 91 -9.68 16.14 -11.80
C ASP A 91 -10.74 15.65 -12.80
N GLU A 92 -10.86 16.30 -13.98
CA GLU A 92 -11.79 15.85 -15.02
C GLU A 92 -11.38 14.52 -15.65
N ILE A 93 -10.09 14.34 -15.91
CA ILE A 93 -9.56 13.06 -16.42
C ILE A 93 -9.81 11.96 -15.40
N PHE A 94 -9.58 12.24 -14.10
CA PHE A 94 -9.90 11.29 -13.04
C PHE A 94 -11.37 10.89 -13.06
N GLY A 95 -12.28 11.85 -13.20
CA GLY A 95 -13.72 11.59 -13.28
C GLY A 95 -14.06 10.60 -14.40
N GLN A 96 -13.52 10.80 -15.60
CA GLN A 96 -13.75 9.91 -16.74
C GLN A 96 -13.13 8.52 -16.51
N MET A 97 -11.89 8.45 -15.99
CA MET A 97 -11.25 7.16 -15.66
C MET A 97 -12.00 6.42 -14.56
N LEU A 98 -12.51 7.12 -13.54
CA LEU A 98 -13.29 6.53 -12.44
C LEU A 98 -14.60 5.92 -12.95
N ASP A 99 -15.34 6.66 -13.80
CA ASP A 99 -16.58 6.16 -14.39
C ASP A 99 -16.33 4.93 -15.25
N HIS A 100 -15.35 5.00 -16.14
CA HIS A 100 -14.96 3.87 -16.99
C HIS A 100 -14.50 2.65 -16.18
N LEU A 101 -13.59 2.83 -15.20
CA LEU A 101 -13.13 1.76 -14.32
C LEU A 101 -14.29 1.12 -13.57
N THR A 102 -15.18 1.95 -13.01
CA THR A 102 -16.32 1.48 -12.23
C THR A 102 -17.21 0.55 -13.05
N ASN A 103 -17.56 0.95 -14.28
CA ASN A 103 -18.38 0.17 -15.19
C ASN A 103 -17.69 -1.13 -15.62
N GLU A 104 -16.38 -1.10 -15.84
CA GLU A 104 -15.59 -2.26 -16.20
C GLU A 104 -15.46 -3.30 -15.07
N VAL A 105 -15.14 -2.87 -13.84
CA VAL A 105 -14.79 -3.80 -12.76
C VAL A 105 -16.00 -4.29 -11.96
N LEU A 106 -17.14 -3.56 -11.94
CA LEU A 106 -18.35 -4.02 -11.24
C LEU A 106 -18.96 -5.28 -11.85
N LYS A 107 -18.59 -5.65 -13.07
CA LYS A 107 -18.95 -6.92 -13.70
C LYS A 107 -18.29 -8.11 -12.96
N ASP A 108 -17.07 -7.89 -12.44
CA ASP A 108 -16.18 -8.93 -11.92
C ASP A 108 -16.01 -8.89 -10.40
N CYS A 109 -16.40 -7.81 -9.71
CA CYS A 109 -16.19 -7.66 -8.27
C CYS A 109 -17.46 -7.20 -7.53
N PHE A 110 -17.50 -7.55 -6.25
CA PHE A 110 -18.57 -7.15 -5.32
C PHE A 110 -18.35 -5.77 -4.73
N LEU A 111 -17.09 -5.39 -4.50
CA LEU A 111 -16.70 -4.18 -3.80
C LEU A 111 -15.51 -3.53 -4.48
N ILE A 112 -15.59 -2.22 -4.72
CA ILE A 112 -14.44 -1.40 -5.12
C ILE A 112 -14.02 -0.56 -3.92
N GLU A 113 -12.71 -0.48 -3.67
CA GLU A 113 -12.12 0.35 -2.63
C GLU A 113 -10.99 1.20 -3.19
N PHE A 114 -11.10 2.52 -3.03
CA PHE A 114 -10.00 3.46 -3.24
C PHE A 114 -9.34 3.83 -1.92
N ARG A 115 -8.02 3.80 -1.87
CA ARG A 115 -7.22 4.10 -0.67
C ARG A 115 -5.97 4.92 -1.02
N ASN A 116 -5.30 5.46 0.00
CA ASN A 116 -4.07 6.25 -0.13
C ASN A 116 -4.21 7.46 -1.06
N LEU A 117 -5.36 8.16 -0.96
CA LEU A 117 -5.59 9.37 -1.71
C LEU A 117 -4.62 10.49 -1.30
N PRO A 118 -4.21 11.38 -2.21
CA PRO A 118 -3.34 12.52 -1.89
C PRO A 118 -3.91 13.39 -0.77
N THR A 119 -5.18 13.76 -0.87
CA THR A 119 -5.93 14.52 0.14
C THR A 119 -7.30 13.90 0.40
N ALA A 120 -7.96 14.32 1.49
CA ALA A 120 -9.32 13.88 1.79
C ALA A 120 -10.38 14.38 0.78
N LEU A 121 -10.04 15.40 -0.03
CA LEU A 121 -10.93 16.00 -1.03
C LEU A 121 -10.65 15.53 -2.45
N SER A 122 -9.55 14.81 -2.68
CA SER A 122 -9.17 14.33 -4.02
C SER A 122 -10.31 13.54 -4.67
N GLY A 123 -10.77 13.99 -5.84
CA GLY A 123 -11.83 13.36 -6.63
C GLY A 123 -13.21 13.32 -5.96
N TYR A 124 -13.46 14.11 -4.91
CA TYR A 124 -14.67 14.05 -4.07
C TYR A 124 -15.96 14.05 -4.89
N ARG A 125 -16.14 15.03 -5.81
CA ARG A 125 -17.35 15.15 -6.62
C ARG A 125 -17.57 13.95 -7.53
N HIS A 126 -16.51 13.44 -8.14
CA HIS A 126 -16.55 12.29 -9.05
C HIS A 126 -16.89 10.99 -8.32
N PHE A 127 -16.32 10.78 -7.13
CA PHE A 127 -16.70 9.66 -6.28
C PHE A 127 -18.18 9.71 -5.89
N ARG A 128 -18.68 10.89 -5.50
CA ARG A 128 -20.10 11.06 -5.14
C ARG A 128 -21.03 10.82 -6.33
N HIS A 129 -20.67 11.35 -7.50
CA HIS A 129 -21.40 11.16 -8.74
C HIS A 129 -21.51 9.68 -9.12
N ASN A 130 -20.45 8.92 -8.87
CA ASN A 130 -20.38 7.48 -9.14
C ASN A 130 -20.89 6.60 -7.98
N ASP A 131 -21.73 7.10 -7.08
CA ASP A 131 -22.32 6.37 -5.94
C ASP A 131 -21.31 5.78 -4.95
N TYR A 132 -20.09 6.29 -4.87
CA TYR A 132 -19.16 5.89 -3.82
C TYR A 132 -19.52 6.56 -2.50
N PHE A 133 -19.34 5.84 -1.39
CA PHE A 133 -19.45 6.41 -0.04
C PHE A 133 -18.08 6.47 0.64
N PRO A 134 -17.77 7.57 1.37
CA PRO A 134 -16.51 7.74 2.04
C PRO A 134 -16.52 7.15 3.44
N ILE A 135 -15.38 6.61 3.87
CA ILE A 135 -15.10 6.33 5.28
C ILE A 135 -13.84 7.12 5.66
N ASN A 136 -13.93 7.92 6.72
CA ASN A 136 -12.81 8.65 7.24
C ASN A 136 -11.72 7.70 7.73
N TRP A 137 -10.47 7.97 7.36
CA TRP A 137 -9.34 7.12 7.66
C TRP A 137 -8.15 7.94 8.12
N ILE A 138 -7.26 7.33 8.89
CA ILE A 138 -6.02 7.95 9.33
C ILE A 138 -4.85 7.26 8.65
N ARG A 139 -3.90 8.07 8.18
CA ARG A 139 -2.55 7.64 7.85
C ARG A 139 -1.54 8.44 8.68
N VAL A 140 -0.37 7.89 8.86
CA VAL A 140 0.74 8.56 9.55
C VAL A 140 1.91 8.62 8.57
N TYR A 141 2.59 9.75 8.51
CA TYR A 141 3.79 9.90 7.70
C TYR A 141 4.91 10.59 8.50
N ASN A 142 6.14 10.21 8.21
CA ASN A 142 7.34 10.85 8.72
C ASN A 142 7.99 11.61 7.57
N SER A 143 8.20 12.91 7.71
CA SER A 143 9.09 13.66 6.82
C SER A 143 10.53 13.28 7.16
N LEU A 144 11.33 12.97 6.15
CA LEU A 144 12.76 12.61 6.30
C LEU A 144 13.69 13.74 5.90
N HIS A 145 13.14 14.91 5.48
CA HIS A 145 13.92 16.12 5.24
C HIS A 145 14.35 16.76 6.57
N ASN A 146 15.12 17.79 6.54
CA ASN A 146 15.43 18.78 7.56
C ASN A 146 15.97 18.26 8.92
N ARG A 147 15.62 17.05 9.36
CA ARG A 147 16.10 16.48 10.63
C ARG A 147 16.28 14.97 10.52
N PRO A 148 17.38 14.43 11.02
CA PRO A 148 17.60 12.99 11.04
C PRO A 148 16.54 12.26 11.88
N PRO A 149 16.25 11.00 11.59
CA PRO A 149 15.23 10.20 12.29
C PRO A 149 15.42 10.15 13.80
N GLU A 150 16.67 10.16 14.28
CA GLU A 150 17.05 10.12 15.71
C GLU A 150 16.51 11.32 16.52
N GLN A 151 16.36 12.47 15.87
CA GLN A 151 15.81 13.68 16.50
C GLN A 151 14.27 13.73 16.49
N ARG A 152 13.64 12.81 15.77
CA ARG A 152 12.16 12.75 15.61
C ARG A 152 11.52 11.64 16.41
N ILE A 153 12.23 10.53 16.59
CA ILE A 153 11.74 9.38 17.33
C ILE A 153 11.55 9.70 18.81
N ASP A 154 10.50 9.16 19.43
CA ASP A 154 10.32 9.21 20.87
C ASP A 154 11.54 8.65 21.62
N SER A 155 12.01 9.36 22.64
CA SER A 155 13.20 9.01 23.41
C SER A 155 13.14 7.61 24.03
N LYS A 156 11.95 7.16 24.41
CA LYS A 156 11.73 5.80 24.91
C LYS A 156 11.96 4.76 23.81
N ARG A 157 11.53 5.04 22.58
CA ARG A 157 11.77 4.15 21.43
C ARG A 157 13.24 4.08 21.06
N LEU A 158 13.90 5.22 21.02
CA LEU A 158 15.33 5.27 20.74
C LEU A 158 16.13 4.48 21.79
N ARG A 159 15.80 4.64 23.09
CA ARG A 159 16.40 3.82 24.16
C ARG A 159 16.15 2.32 23.98
N GLN A 160 14.94 1.91 23.53
CA GLN A 160 14.63 0.51 23.22
C GLN A 160 15.52 -0.03 22.12
N VAL A 161 15.68 0.72 21.02
CA VAL A 161 16.57 0.34 19.89
C VAL A 161 18.00 0.18 20.39
N ASN A 162 18.55 1.19 21.04
CA ASN A 162 19.95 1.19 21.52
C ASN A 162 20.22 0.05 22.50
N ARG A 163 19.27 -0.23 23.41
CA ARG A 163 19.37 -1.37 24.32
C ARG A 163 19.36 -2.70 23.55
N SER A 164 18.50 -2.85 22.56
CA SER A 164 18.42 -4.09 21.79
C SER A 164 19.71 -4.37 21.02
N VAL A 165 20.32 -3.34 20.42
CA VAL A 165 21.62 -3.43 19.75
C VAL A 165 22.71 -3.82 20.74
N LYS A 166 22.79 -3.18 21.92
CA LYS A 166 23.76 -3.53 22.98
C LYS A 166 23.62 -4.99 23.46
N LEU A 167 22.42 -5.55 23.37
CA LEU A 167 22.15 -6.93 23.75
C LEU A 167 22.36 -7.93 22.59
N GLY A 168 22.92 -7.48 21.46
CA GLY A 168 23.31 -8.32 20.33
C GLY A 168 22.23 -8.52 19.26
N ALA A 169 21.11 -7.77 19.28
CA ALA A 169 20.18 -7.76 18.15
C ALA A 169 20.70 -6.82 17.06
N TYR A 170 20.58 -7.24 15.82
CA TYR A 170 21.01 -6.44 14.66
C TYR A 170 19.97 -6.46 13.53
N THR A 171 20.11 -5.53 12.60
CA THR A 171 19.23 -5.41 11.46
C THR A 171 19.99 -5.55 10.16
N GLN A 172 19.40 -6.23 9.18
CA GLN A 172 19.95 -6.34 7.83
C GLN A 172 18.83 -6.47 6.79
N PRO A 173 19.05 -6.05 5.52
CA PRO A 173 18.13 -6.39 4.44
C PRO A 173 18.13 -7.90 4.20
N ALA A 174 16.97 -8.46 3.83
CA ALA A 174 16.89 -9.83 3.35
C ALA A 174 17.63 -9.94 2.02
N LYS A 175 18.48 -10.97 1.90
CA LYS A 175 19.31 -11.21 0.71
C LYS A 175 18.97 -12.50 -0.01
N THR A 176 18.40 -13.45 0.69
CA THR A 176 18.12 -14.79 0.18
C THR A 176 16.63 -15.13 0.27
N GLU A 177 16.22 -16.17 -0.44
CA GLU A 177 14.86 -16.69 -0.38
C GLU A 177 14.55 -17.23 1.03
N GLU A 178 15.52 -17.84 1.72
CA GLU A 178 15.38 -18.31 3.09
C GLU A 178 15.10 -17.17 4.07
N ASP A 179 15.75 -16.02 3.88
CA ASP A 179 15.51 -14.81 4.64
C ASP A 179 14.05 -14.33 4.46
N LEU A 180 13.55 -14.31 3.22
CA LEU A 180 12.18 -13.95 2.92
C LEU A 180 11.18 -14.93 3.55
N GLU A 181 11.41 -16.23 3.40
CA GLU A 181 10.55 -17.27 3.97
C GLU A 181 10.53 -17.22 5.51
N ALA A 182 11.68 -16.94 6.14
CA ALA A 182 11.75 -16.74 7.59
C ALA A 182 10.92 -15.53 8.05
N PHE A 183 10.99 -14.42 7.29
CA PHE A 183 10.17 -13.23 7.53
C PHE A 183 8.67 -13.53 7.38
N LEU A 184 8.26 -14.18 6.29
CA LEU A 184 6.85 -14.50 6.05
C LEU A 184 6.28 -15.45 7.09
N ARG A 185 7.04 -16.49 7.51
CA ARG A 185 6.65 -17.37 8.61
C ARG A 185 6.50 -16.62 9.93
N MET A 186 7.41 -15.70 10.23
CA MET A 186 7.34 -14.85 11.42
C MET A 186 6.09 -13.96 11.40
N LEU A 187 5.78 -13.31 10.27
CA LEU A 187 4.57 -12.50 10.12
C LEU A 187 3.31 -13.33 10.31
N GLN A 188 3.20 -14.48 9.66
CA GLN A 188 2.02 -15.36 9.78
C GLN A 188 1.76 -15.82 11.22
N ARG A 189 2.80 -16.00 12.04
CA ARG A 189 2.67 -16.33 13.47
C ARG A 189 2.14 -15.17 14.29
N ASN A 190 2.45 -13.95 13.91
CA ASN A 190 2.04 -12.73 14.62
C ASN A 190 0.61 -12.28 14.30
N TYR A 191 0.12 -12.61 13.11
CA TYR A 191 -1.24 -12.24 12.72
C TYR A 191 -2.27 -13.24 13.23
N SER A 192 -3.41 -12.72 13.72
CA SER A 192 -4.55 -13.55 14.11
C SER A 192 -5.09 -14.36 12.92
N SER A 193 -5.83 -15.43 13.19
CA SER A 193 -6.45 -16.26 12.15
C SER A 193 -7.35 -15.45 11.20
N LYS A 194 -8.01 -14.41 11.71
CA LYS A 194 -8.84 -13.48 10.91
C LYS A 194 -7.99 -12.68 9.92
N LEU A 195 -6.85 -12.14 10.37
CA LEU A 195 -5.96 -11.36 9.52
C LEU A 195 -5.18 -12.24 8.52
N ARG A 196 -4.81 -13.46 8.91
CA ARG A 196 -4.12 -14.40 8.01
C ARG A 196 -4.89 -14.72 6.73
N LYS A 197 -6.22 -14.69 6.76
CA LYS A 197 -7.08 -14.89 5.59
C LYS A 197 -6.91 -13.81 4.51
N HIS A 198 -6.48 -12.61 4.92
CA HIS A 198 -6.27 -11.46 4.03
C HIS A 198 -4.80 -11.21 3.71
N PHE A 199 -3.91 -12.10 4.19
CA PHE A 199 -2.49 -11.98 3.89
C PHE A 199 -2.25 -12.22 2.40
N PRO A 200 -1.44 -11.38 1.74
CA PRO A 200 -1.11 -11.55 0.33
C PRO A 200 -0.46 -12.91 0.06
N ASP A 201 -0.56 -13.36 -1.18
CA ASP A 201 0.17 -14.54 -1.63
C ASP A 201 1.69 -14.31 -1.52
N ARG A 202 2.44 -15.38 -1.25
CA ARG A 202 3.91 -15.31 -1.12
C ARG A 202 4.58 -14.85 -2.40
N GLN A 203 4.01 -15.21 -3.54
CA GLN A 203 4.52 -14.80 -4.85
C GLN A 203 4.54 -13.28 -5.02
N LEU A 204 3.56 -12.55 -4.44
CA LEU A 204 3.56 -11.08 -4.46
C LEU A 204 4.83 -10.51 -3.83
N PHE A 205 5.23 -11.03 -2.67
CA PHE A 205 6.46 -10.55 -1.99
C PHE A 205 7.70 -10.87 -2.81
N ARG A 206 7.81 -12.09 -3.35
CA ARG A 206 8.93 -12.51 -4.20
C ARG A 206 9.10 -11.60 -5.40
N LEU A 207 8.01 -11.37 -6.14
CA LEU A 207 8.03 -10.54 -7.33
C LEU A 207 8.33 -9.07 -7.03
N LEU A 208 7.89 -8.54 -5.88
CA LEU A 208 8.16 -7.16 -5.50
C LEU A 208 9.61 -6.93 -5.07
N ILE A 209 10.26 -7.90 -4.39
CA ILE A 209 11.66 -7.76 -3.96
C ILE A 209 12.67 -8.21 -5.02
N GLN A 210 12.21 -8.79 -6.12
CA GLN A 210 13.07 -9.22 -7.21
C GLN A 210 13.85 -8.03 -7.77
N HIS A 211 15.16 -8.20 -7.90
CA HIS A 211 16.02 -7.18 -8.51
C HIS A 211 15.61 -6.89 -9.95
N ARG A 212 15.60 -5.61 -10.32
CA ARG A 212 15.19 -5.14 -11.65
C ARG A 212 16.15 -4.07 -12.15
N PRO A 213 16.28 -3.89 -13.47
CA PRO A 213 17.18 -2.88 -14.06
C PRO A 213 16.88 -1.44 -13.59
N LYS A 214 15.60 -1.14 -13.28
CA LYS A 214 15.14 0.18 -12.81
C LYS A 214 15.21 0.35 -11.28
N GLY A 215 15.76 -0.61 -10.55
CA GLY A 215 15.82 -0.62 -9.10
C GLY A 215 14.80 -1.53 -8.42
N GLU A 216 14.84 -1.57 -7.11
CA GLU A 216 13.97 -2.42 -6.29
C GLU A 216 12.60 -1.77 -6.11
N LEU A 217 11.53 -2.54 -6.26
CA LEU A 217 10.16 -2.07 -5.97
C LEU A 217 9.84 -2.17 -4.48
N ALA A 218 10.47 -3.10 -3.78
CA ALA A 218 10.28 -3.33 -2.35
C ALA A 218 11.53 -3.95 -1.72
N LYS A 219 11.61 -3.84 -0.38
CA LYS A 219 12.69 -4.43 0.42
C LYS A 219 12.17 -4.96 1.74
N VAL A 220 12.76 -6.04 2.21
CA VAL A 220 12.53 -6.61 3.53
C VAL A 220 13.73 -6.28 4.43
N PHE A 221 13.45 -5.69 5.59
CA PHE A 221 14.43 -5.48 6.66
C PHE A 221 14.18 -6.50 7.75
N LEU A 222 15.20 -7.28 8.07
CA LEU A 222 15.15 -8.32 9.11
C LEU A 222 15.76 -7.80 10.41
N VAL A 223 15.18 -8.23 11.52
CA VAL A 223 15.80 -8.12 12.84
C VAL A 223 16.22 -9.51 13.25
N LYS A 224 17.51 -9.69 13.48
CA LYS A 224 18.13 -10.97 13.88
C LYS A 224 18.72 -10.89 15.29
N TYR A 225 18.68 -12.03 15.97
CA TYR A 225 19.36 -12.26 17.24
C TYR A 225 19.87 -13.71 17.25
N LYS A 226 21.18 -13.92 17.45
CA LYS A 226 21.82 -15.24 17.33
C LYS A 226 21.38 -15.92 16.01
N ASP A 227 21.52 -15.21 14.90
CA ASP A 227 21.17 -15.59 13.53
C ASP A 227 19.70 -15.94 13.26
N LYS A 228 18.87 -15.92 14.29
CA LYS A 228 17.44 -16.17 14.15
C LYS A 228 16.68 -14.88 13.80
N VAL A 229 15.80 -14.95 12.82
CA VAL A 229 14.87 -13.85 12.48
C VAL A 229 13.82 -13.74 13.59
N ILE A 230 13.86 -12.62 14.31
CA ILE A 230 12.96 -12.31 15.43
C ILE A 230 11.97 -11.18 15.13
N GLY A 231 12.21 -10.43 14.05
CA GLY A 231 11.35 -9.35 13.58
C GLY A 231 11.70 -8.97 12.16
N GLY A 232 10.89 -8.07 11.59
CA GLY A 232 11.17 -7.51 10.29
C GLY A 232 10.06 -6.59 9.79
N SER A 233 10.36 -5.87 8.72
CA SER A 233 9.45 -4.98 8.00
C SER A 233 9.61 -5.16 6.50
N PHE A 234 8.49 -5.06 5.79
CA PHE A 234 8.41 -5.04 4.33
C PHE A 234 8.00 -3.64 3.89
N CYS A 235 8.81 -3.01 3.08
CA CYS A 235 8.61 -1.66 2.57
C CYS A 235 8.54 -1.67 1.05
N VAL A 236 7.67 -0.79 0.51
CA VAL A 236 7.48 -0.58 -0.93
C VAL A 236 7.93 0.83 -1.27
N PHE A 237 8.62 0.99 -2.40
CA PHE A 237 9.17 2.26 -2.87
C PHE A 237 8.33 2.82 -4.01
N SER A 238 8.01 4.11 -3.96
CA SER A 238 7.26 4.78 -5.03
C SER A 238 7.62 6.26 -5.09
N GLY A 239 8.23 6.68 -6.19
CA GLY A 239 8.74 8.04 -6.32
C GLY A 239 9.73 8.37 -5.20
N ASP A 240 9.49 9.46 -4.50
CA ASP A 240 10.30 9.96 -3.38
C ASP A 240 9.85 9.41 -1.99
N ARG A 241 8.99 8.37 -1.96
CA ARG A 241 8.34 7.88 -0.74
C ARG A 241 8.56 6.40 -0.51
N VAL A 242 8.65 6.05 0.78
CA VAL A 242 8.68 4.67 1.25
C VAL A 242 7.40 4.36 2.01
N TYR A 243 6.73 3.28 1.67
CA TYR A 243 5.50 2.83 2.30
C TYR A 243 5.75 1.57 3.12
N LEU A 244 5.45 1.60 4.42
CA LEU A 244 5.45 0.39 5.24
C LEU A 244 4.23 -0.48 4.90
N GLY A 245 4.48 -1.60 4.24
CA GLY A 245 3.43 -2.57 3.92
C GLY A 245 3.13 -3.49 5.10
N PHE A 246 4.16 -4.14 5.64
CA PHE A 246 4.02 -5.07 6.75
C PHE A 246 5.16 -4.90 7.75
N SER A 247 4.88 -5.11 9.03
CA SER A 247 5.91 -5.20 10.06
C SER A 247 5.47 -6.11 11.20
N GLY A 248 6.43 -6.72 11.86
CA GLY A 248 6.15 -7.59 12.99
C GLY A 248 7.40 -7.98 13.79
N GLY A 249 7.16 -8.68 14.89
CA GLY A 249 8.23 -9.23 15.70
C GLY A 249 7.72 -10.24 16.73
N LEU A 250 8.54 -11.19 17.11
CA LEU A 250 8.23 -12.25 18.07
C LEU A 250 8.20 -11.71 19.51
N ARG A 251 7.18 -10.90 19.81
CA ARG A 251 7.05 -10.18 21.10
C ARG A 251 6.99 -11.13 22.30
N LYS A 252 6.34 -12.29 22.19
CA LYS A 252 6.21 -13.22 23.30
C LYS A 252 7.56 -13.80 23.74
N SER A 253 8.43 -14.11 22.78
CA SER A 253 9.72 -14.76 23.04
C SER A 253 10.88 -13.79 23.20
N TYR A 254 10.80 -12.61 22.62
CA TYR A 254 11.89 -11.62 22.54
C TYR A 254 11.42 -10.21 22.90
N ALA A 255 10.52 -10.08 23.89
CA ALA A 255 9.96 -8.78 24.32
C ALA A 255 11.06 -7.76 24.69
N TRP A 256 12.12 -8.22 25.32
CA TRP A 256 13.26 -7.43 25.82
C TRP A 256 14.16 -6.88 24.71
N LEU A 257 14.09 -7.45 23.48
CA LEU A 257 14.79 -6.97 22.28
C LEU A 257 13.92 -6.09 21.38
N HIS A 258 12.69 -5.79 21.76
CA HIS A 258 11.78 -4.91 21.02
C HIS A 258 11.78 -5.10 19.49
N PRO A 259 11.66 -6.34 18.95
CA PRO A 259 11.92 -6.63 17.54
C PRO A 259 11.03 -5.84 16.57
N GLY A 260 9.77 -5.57 16.91
CA GLY A 260 8.88 -4.74 16.08
C GLY A 260 9.31 -3.27 16.02
N THR A 261 9.91 -2.74 17.11
CA THR A 261 10.46 -1.37 17.11
C THR A 261 11.70 -1.29 16.23
N MET A 262 12.61 -2.26 16.37
CA MET A 262 13.81 -2.34 15.55
C MET A 262 13.49 -2.50 14.06
N ALA A 263 12.48 -3.28 13.71
CA ALA A 263 12.08 -3.52 12.34
C ALA A 263 11.61 -2.24 11.62
N VAL A 264 10.76 -1.45 12.28
CA VAL A 264 10.29 -0.16 11.72
C VAL A 264 11.43 0.85 11.70
N TRP A 265 12.25 0.90 12.75
CA TRP A 265 13.38 1.81 12.84
C TRP A 265 14.40 1.58 11.72
N ALA A 266 14.78 0.33 11.45
CA ALA A 266 15.70 -0.01 10.36
C ALA A 266 15.21 0.49 9.00
N ALA A 267 13.91 0.36 8.73
CA ALA A 267 13.32 0.84 7.48
C ALA A 267 13.32 2.37 7.37
N ILE A 268 13.05 3.08 8.47
CA ILE A 268 13.08 4.55 8.50
C ILE A 268 14.51 5.06 8.30
N CYS A 269 15.50 4.48 8.99
CA CYS A 269 16.91 4.85 8.82
C CYS A 269 17.38 4.60 7.38
N TYR A 270 17.04 3.45 6.80
CA TYR A 270 17.33 3.16 5.39
C TYR A 270 16.71 4.20 4.46
N ALA A 271 15.43 4.51 4.63
CA ALA A 271 14.74 5.49 3.81
C ALA A 271 15.42 6.87 3.86
N HIS A 272 15.83 7.30 5.06
CA HIS A 272 16.58 8.55 5.25
C HIS A 272 17.95 8.51 4.57
N GLN A 273 18.72 7.43 4.77
CA GLN A 273 20.05 7.25 4.15
C GLN A 273 20.00 7.25 2.61
N GLN A 274 18.91 6.75 2.03
CA GLN A 274 18.70 6.72 0.57
C GLN A 274 18.11 8.03 0.04
N GLY A 275 17.88 9.04 0.86
CA GLY A 275 17.37 10.35 0.44
C GLY A 275 15.88 10.42 0.12
N TYR A 276 15.08 9.43 0.54
CA TYR A 276 13.63 9.52 0.40
C TYR A 276 13.06 10.68 1.22
N SER A 277 12.05 11.35 0.68
CA SER A 277 11.44 12.50 1.31
C SER A 277 10.53 12.16 2.49
N HIS A 278 9.82 11.02 2.37
CA HIS A 278 8.82 10.59 3.35
C HIS A 278 8.81 9.08 3.58
N PHE A 279 8.53 8.72 4.83
CA PHE A 279 8.20 7.35 5.21
C PHE A 279 6.73 7.30 5.66
N GLU A 280 5.91 6.49 5.01
CA GLU A 280 4.47 6.48 5.20
C GLU A 280 3.95 5.17 5.81
N PHE A 281 3.03 5.33 6.77
CA PHE A 281 2.20 4.28 7.33
C PHE A 281 0.78 4.48 6.78
N ALA A 282 0.49 3.85 5.66
CA ALA A 282 -0.75 4.09 4.91
C ALA A 282 -2.03 3.62 5.63
N ASP A 283 -1.90 2.82 6.68
CA ASP A 283 -3.03 2.28 7.43
C ASP A 283 -2.85 2.47 8.94
N ALA A 284 -3.40 3.56 9.47
CA ALA A 284 -3.43 3.84 10.90
C ALA A 284 -4.87 3.74 11.50
N GLY A 285 -5.81 3.19 10.72
CA GLY A 285 -7.15 2.85 11.15
C GLY A 285 -8.15 4.01 11.17
N LEU A 286 -9.32 3.75 11.76
CA LEU A 286 -10.42 4.69 11.84
C LEU A 286 -10.16 5.79 12.87
N PRO A 287 -10.57 7.06 12.63
CA PRO A 287 -10.26 8.20 13.50
C PRO A 287 -10.70 8.01 14.95
N PHE A 288 -11.91 7.46 15.14
CA PHE A 288 -12.56 7.31 16.46
C PHE A 288 -12.03 6.11 17.25
N GLN A 289 -11.28 5.20 16.65
CA GLN A 289 -10.71 4.06 17.36
C GLN A 289 -9.40 4.42 18.05
N LYS A 290 -9.33 4.22 19.37
CA LYS A 290 -8.10 4.35 20.16
C LYS A 290 -7.21 3.12 19.96
N LEU A 291 -6.47 3.09 18.86
CA LEU A 291 -5.60 1.97 18.53
C LEU A 291 -4.20 2.15 19.16
N GLY A 292 -3.77 1.20 19.97
CA GLY A 292 -2.40 1.15 20.49
C GLY A 292 -1.35 1.10 19.37
N PHE A 293 -1.71 0.49 18.23
CA PHE A 293 -0.91 0.48 17.02
C PHE A 293 -0.65 1.90 16.48
N ARG A 294 -1.65 2.79 16.44
CA ARG A 294 -1.47 4.18 15.98
C ARG A 294 -0.47 4.94 16.88
N ARG A 295 -0.55 4.80 18.21
CA ARG A 295 0.43 5.38 19.13
C ARG A 295 1.83 4.83 18.88
N PHE A 296 1.94 3.55 18.54
CA PHE A 296 3.20 2.94 18.14
C PHE A 296 3.76 3.61 16.88
N LEU A 297 2.96 3.84 15.83
CA LEU A 297 3.39 4.50 14.61
C LEU A 297 3.83 5.95 14.87
N LEU A 298 3.04 6.70 15.63
CA LEU A 298 3.34 8.10 15.99
C LEU A 298 4.64 8.22 16.81
N SER A 299 5.00 7.20 17.59
CA SER A 299 6.22 7.23 18.41
C SER A 299 7.53 7.20 17.61
N PHE A 300 7.48 7.04 16.28
CA PHE A 300 8.61 7.22 15.39
C PHE A 300 8.75 8.65 14.84
N GLY A 301 8.01 9.62 15.39
CA GLY A 301 8.07 11.02 14.99
C GLY A 301 7.15 11.41 13.84
N GLY A 302 6.20 10.54 13.50
CA GLY A 302 5.24 10.78 12.44
C GLY A 302 4.16 11.79 12.79
N LYS A 303 3.56 12.38 11.75
CA LYS A 303 2.37 13.23 11.83
C LYS A 303 1.16 12.46 11.35
N GLN A 304 0.05 12.63 12.08
CA GLN A 304 -1.24 12.06 11.69
C GLN A 304 -1.93 12.95 10.68
N VAL A 305 -2.46 12.36 9.60
CA VAL A 305 -3.24 13.05 8.59
C VAL A 305 -4.58 12.33 8.40
N SER A 306 -5.64 13.12 8.36
CA SER A 306 -6.96 12.63 7.99
C SER A 306 -7.01 12.41 6.48
N THR A 307 -7.53 11.26 6.07
CA THR A 307 -7.77 10.90 4.66
C THR A 307 -9.12 10.24 4.56
N ARG A 308 -9.49 9.84 3.37
CA ARG A 308 -10.70 9.05 3.11
C ARG A 308 -10.35 7.81 2.33
N ARG A 309 -11.12 6.75 2.59
CA ARG A 309 -11.26 5.62 1.68
C ARG A 309 -12.64 5.68 1.07
N TRP A 310 -12.73 5.40 -0.20
CA TRP A 310 -13.99 5.39 -0.91
C TRP A 310 -14.36 3.97 -1.27
N PHE A 311 -15.63 3.64 -1.04
CA PHE A 311 -16.15 2.31 -1.24
C PHE A 311 -17.38 2.36 -2.13
N ARG A 312 -17.52 1.35 -2.99
CA ARG A 312 -18.70 1.14 -3.79
C ARG A 312 -19.00 -0.35 -3.89
N PHE A 313 -20.18 -0.75 -3.43
CA PHE A 313 -20.71 -2.08 -3.67
C PHE A 313 -21.31 -2.20 -5.07
N ARG A 314 -21.35 -3.42 -5.62
CA ARG A 314 -21.98 -3.71 -6.89
C ARG A 314 -23.47 -3.33 -6.90
N TRP A 315 -24.19 -3.58 -5.81
CA TRP A 315 -25.61 -3.31 -5.70
C TRP A 315 -25.88 -1.93 -5.08
N LYS A 316 -26.69 -1.13 -5.78
CA LYS A 316 -27.03 0.25 -5.36
C LYS A 316 -27.73 0.32 -4.00
N TRP A 317 -28.60 -0.65 -3.69
CA TRP A 317 -29.29 -0.69 -2.40
C TRP A 317 -28.31 -0.83 -1.22
N LEU A 318 -27.27 -1.63 -1.40
CA LEU A 318 -26.25 -1.84 -0.37
C LEU A 318 -25.41 -0.57 -0.15
N ASN A 319 -25.13 0.20 -1.22
CA ASN A 319 -24.48 1.50 -1.10
C ASN A 319 -25.32 2.48 -0.30
N ARG A 320 -26.63 2.53 -0.55
CA ARG A 320 -27.56 3.39 0.21
C ARG A 320 -27.57 3.01 1.68
N LEU A 321 -27.67 1.72 2.00
CA LEU A 321 -27.63 1.22 3.36
C LEU A 321 -26.30 1.57 4.06
N ALA A 322 -25.15 1.31 3.41
CA ALA A 322 -23.85 1.64 3.95
C ALA A 322 -23.69 3.16 4.22
N THR A 323 -24.21 4.02 3.32
CA THR A 323 -24.17 5.47 3.50
C THR A 323 -24.93 5.94 4.74
N LEU A 324 -25.98 5.24 5.17
CA LEU A 324 -26.72 5.56 6.41
C LEU A 324 -25.88 5.28 7.67
N PHE A 325 -25.05 4.23 7.64
CA PHE A 325 -24.21 3.85 8.78
C PHE A 325 -22.89 4.65 8.91
N TYR A 326 -22.40 5.22 7.82
CA TYR A 326 -21.11 5.92 7.75
C TYR A 326 -21.22 7.42 7.42
N ARG A 327 -22.38 7.99 7.64
CA ARG A 327 -22.60 9.44 7.59
C ARG A 327 -22.00 10.17 8.78
#